data_967adcac06976a9185afcd68695860b7
#
_entry.id   967adcac06976a9185afcd68695860b7
#
_cell.length_a   1.000
_cell.length_b   1.000
_cell.length_c   1.000
_cell.angle_alpha   90.00
_cell.angle_beta   90.00
_cell.angle_gamma   90.00
#
_symmetry.space_group_name_H-M   'P 1'
#
loop_
_entity.id
_entity.type
_entity.pdbx_description
1 polymer ?
#
loop_
_entity_poly.entity_id
_entity_poly.type
_entity_poly.pdbx_seq_one_letter_code
_entity_poly.pdbx_strand_id
1 'polypeptide(L)'
;MIKVLIVDDDFMVAKVHAGFIQRTPGFAVVGVAHTGAQAVIETERLRPDLVLLDIHLPDINGLDLMHRLRDVAPELDVLVISAAREVETVRKALRGGIVHYLIKPFSQSDLQERLEHYRSAYQDWIQPRTWPSSRTSTGCSAWTGQSGRFPKAAASRP
;
A
#
# COMPACT_ATOMS: atom_id res chain seq x y z
N MET A 1 -7.38 2.99 12.58
CA MET A 1 -7.92 3.08 11.20
C MET A 1 -6.77 3.38 10.25
N ILE A 2 -6.72 2.66 9.15
CA ILE A 2 -5.64 2.83 8.15
C ILE A 2 -5.95 4.04 7.27
N LYS A 3 -5.04 4.99 7.23
CA LYS A 3 -5.19 6.24 6.46
C LYS A 3 -4.73 6.01 5.02
N VAL A 4 -5.61 6.28 4.06
CA VAL A 4 -5.34 6.09 2.64
C VAL A 4 -5.34 7.42 1.90
N LEU A 5 -4.28 7.67 1.14
CA LEU A 5 -4.21 8.75 0.16
C LEU A 5 -4.44 8.17 -1.23
N ILE A 6 -5.32 8.77 -2.00
CA ILE A 6 -5.57 8.36 -3.39
C ILE A 6 -4.82 9.30 -4.32
N VAL A 7 -4.10 8.73 -5.28
CA VAL A 7 -3.38 9.49 -6.31
C VAL A 7 -3.85 9.02 -7.68
N ASP A 8 -4.65 9.84 -8.34
CA ASP A 8 -5.22 9.54 -9.65
C ASP A 8 -5.53 10.87 -10.35
N ASP A 9 -5.14 11.00 -11.61
CA ASP A 9 -5.38 12.23 -12.38
C ASP A 9 -6.84 12.40 -12.82
N ASP A 10 -7.59 11.31 -12.87
CA ASP A 10 -9.02 11.34 -13.18
C ASP A 10 -9.86 11.55 -11.91
N PHE A 11 -10.52 12.71 -11.84
CA PHE A 11 -11.37 13.08 -10.71
C PHE A 11 -12.50 12.08 -10.45
N MET A 12 -13.11 11.56 -11.51
CA MET A 12 -14.22 10.61 -11.38
C MET A 12 -13.75 9.27 -10.89
N VAL A 13 -12.64 8.78 -11.41
CA VAL A 13 -12.03 7.52 -10.98
C VAL A 13 -11.58 7.61 -9.53
N ALA A 14 -10.93 8.70 -9.16
CA ALA A 14 -10.52 8.94 -7.76
C ALA A 14 -11.72 8.94 -6.82
N LYS A 15 -12.83 9.55 -7.23
CA LYS A 15 -14.06 9.57 -6.44
C LYS A 15 -14.67 8.18 -6.27
N VAL A 16 -14.67 7.37 -7.31
CA VAL A 16 -15.14 5.98 -7.26
C VAL A 16 -14.27 5.16 -6.31
N HIS A 17 -12.96 5.27 -6.42
CA HIS A 17 -12.03 4.58 -5.52
C HIS A 17 -12.20 5.02 -4.07
N ALA A 18 -12.39 6.32 -3.83
CA ALA A 18 -12.68 6.83 -2.50
C ALA A 18 -13.94 6.20 -1.91
N GLY A 19 -14.99 6.08 -2.70
CA GLY A 19 -16.23 5.41 -2.30
C GLY A 19 -16.01 3.93 -1.93
N PHE A 20 -15.21 3.23 -2.69
CA PHE A 20 -14.88 1.83 -2.41
C PHE A 20 -14.10 1.68 -1.10
N ILE A 21 -13.13 2.54 -0.87
CA ILE A 21 -12.33 2.51 0.36
C ILE A 21 -13.17 2.88 1.58
N GLN A 22 -14.02 3.89 1.48
CA GLN A 22 -14.91 4.29 2.57
C GLN A 22 -15.90 3.21 2.99
N ARG A 23 -16.27 2.33 2.08
CA ARG A 23 -17.13 1.17 2.35
C ARG A 23 -16.38 -0.03 2.92
N THR A 24 -15.05 0.03 2.93
CA THR A 24 -14.22 -1.05 3.46
C THR A 24 -13.90 -0.76 4.93
N PRO A 25 -14.32 -1.62 5.87
CA PRO A 25 -14.08 -1.40 7.29
C PRO A 25 -12.59 -1.31 7.62
N GLY A 26 -12.24 -0.37 8.49
CA GLY A 26 -10.87 -0.18 8.95
C GLY A 26 -10.02 0.78 8.11
N PHE A 27 -10.59 1.36 7.06
CA PHE A 27 -9.90 2.30 6.17
C PHE A 27 -10.58 3.67 6.18
N ALA A 28 -9.78 4.71 6.05
CA ALA A 28 -10.25 6.07 5.91
C ALA A 28 -9.48 6.79 4.80
N VAL A 29 -10.18 7.43 3.88
CA VAL A 29 -9.57 8.29 2.87
C VAL A 29 -9.22 9.61 3.53
N VAL A 30 -7.94 9.94 3.61
CA VAL A 30 -7.49 11.19 4.22
C VAL A 30 -7.24 12.29 3.21
N GLY A 31 -7.12 11.96 1.95
CA GLY A 31 -6.94 12.94 0.89
C GLY A 31 -6.93 12.31 -0.49
N VAL A 32 -7.00 13.17 -1.49
CA VAL A 32 -6.89 12.82 -2.91
C VAL A 32 -5.93 13.78 -3.58
N ALA A 33 -4.98 13.25 -4.33
CA ALA A 33 -4.06 14.02 -5.15
C ALA A 33 -4.26 13.68 -6.62
N HIS A 34 -4.17 14.66 -7.50
CA HIS A 34 -4.39 14.48 -8.93
C HIS A 34 -3.10 14.62 -9.75
N THR A 35 -2.00 14.96 -9.09
CA THR A 35 -0.67 15.06 -9.69
C THR A 35 0.37 14.46 -8.76
N GLY A 36 1.53 14.14 -9.31
CA GLY A 36 2.64 13.65 -8.51
C GLY A 36 3.16 14.69 -7.52
N ALA A 37 3.24 15.95 -7.92
CA ALA A 37 3.66 17.04 -7.04
C ALA A 37 2.71 17.19 -5.85
N GLN A 38 1.41 17.16 -6.11
CA GLN A 38 0.39 17.21 -5.06
C GLN A 38 0.48 16.00 -4.14
N ALA A 39 0.72 14.81 -4.69
CA ALA A 39 0.87 13.59 -3.92
C ALA A 39 2.03 13.66 -2.91
N VAL A 40 3.15 14.22 -3.28
CA VAL A 40 4.29 14.42 -2.38
C VAL A 40 3.91 15.38 -1.23
N ILE A 41 3.31 16.51 -1.55
CA ILE A 41 2.87 17.50 -0.57
C ILE A 41 1.86 16.89 0.42
N GLU A 42 0.86 16.20 -0.09
CA GLU A 42 -0.18 15.58 0.74
C GLU A 42 0.38 14.43 1.59
N THR A 43 1.34 13.69 1.08
CA THR A 43 2.01 12.63 1.86
C THR A 43 2.77 13.20 3.05
N GLU A 44 3.47 14.30 2.87
CA GLU A 44 4.15 14.99 3.98
C GLU A 44 3.16 15.56 4.99
N ARG A 45 2.06 16.13 4.50
CA ARG A 45 1.06 16.78 5.34
C ARG A 45 0.19 15.81 6.12
N LEU A 46 -0.31 14.77 5.45
CA LEU A 46 -1.31 13.86 6.00
C LEU A 46 -0.71 12.61 6.64
N ARG A 47 0.52 12.26 6.32
CA ARG A 47 1.18 11.03 6.81
C ARG A 47 0.30 9.80 6.66
N PRO A 48 -0.12 9.45 5.44
CA PRO A 48 -0.94 8.26 5.22
C PRO A 48 -0.17 6.98 5.50
N ASP A 49 -0.89 5.92 5.78
CA ASP A 49 -0.33 4.58 5.94
C ASP A 49 -0.20 3.86 4.60
N LEU A 50 -1.12 4.14 3.70
CA LEU A 50 -1.22 3.52 2.38
C LEU A 50 -1.52 4.56 1.31
N VAL A 51 -0.88 4.46 0.18
CA VAL A 51 -1.21 5.22 -1.02
C VAL A 51 -1.79 4.30 -2.07
N LEU A 52 -2.94 4.65 -2.61
CA LEU A 52 -3.52 4.04 -3.81
C LEU A 52 -3.05 4.87 -5.01
N LEU A 53 -2.13 4.31 -5.80
CA LEU A 53 -1.40 5.05 -6.82
C LEU A 53 -1.70 4.56 -8.23
N ASP A 54 -2.26 5.43 -9.06
CA ASP A 54 -2.31 5.20 -10.50
C ASP A 54 -0.93 5.47 -11.12
N ILE A 55 -0.48 4.57 -11.98
CA ILE A 55 0.80 4.72 -12.67
C ILE A 55 0.78 5.88 -13.67
N HIS A 56 -0.35 6.12 -14.31
CA HIS A 56 -0.50 7.17 -15.30
C HIS A 56 -0.86 8.50 -14.66
N LEU A 57 0.15 9.34 -14.45
CA LEU A 57 -0.03 10.70 -13.98
C LEU A 57 0.48 11.69 -15.05
N PRO A 58 -0.05 12.93 -15.08
CA PRO A 58 0.29 13.88 -16.13
C PRO A 58 1.70 14.46 -16.02
N ASP A 59 2.25 14.53 -14.81
CA ASP A 59 3.50 15.23 -14.53
C ASP A 59 4.70 14.29 -14.26
N ILE A 60 4.42 13.05 -13.83
CA ILE A 60 5.48 12.10 -13.49
C ILE A 60 4.98 10.67 -13.68
N ASN A 61 5.89 9.76 -14.01
CA ASN A 61 5.60 8.34 -14.01
C ASN A 61 5.30 7.87 -12.56
N GLY A 62 4.26 7.08 -12.38
CA GLY A 62 3.85 6.62 -11.06
C GLY A 62 4.92 5.82 -10.31
N LEU A 63 5.80 5.11 -11.03
CA LEU A 63 6.90 4.37 -10.40
C LEU A 63 7.97 5.32 -9.86
N ASP A 64 8.30 6.37 -10.60
CA ASP A 64 9.22 7.41 -10.12
C ASP A 64 8.62 8.17 -8.93
N LEU A 65 7.33 8.43 -8.98
CA LEU A 65 6.59 9.02 -7.85
C LEU A 65 6.66 8.12 -6.62
N MET A 66 6.51 6.84 -6.78
CA MET A 66 6.61 5.88 -5.67
C MET A 66 7.96 6.00 -4.96
N HIS A 67 9.05 6.13 -5.71
CA HIS A 67 10.38 6.33 -5.11
C HIS A 67 10.44 7.64 -4.33
N ARG A 68 9.91 8.73 -4.89
CA ARG A 68 9.86 10.02 -4.19
C ARG A 68 9.02 9.98 -2.92
N LEU A 69 7.89 9.30 -2.94
CA LEU A 69 7.04 9.14 -1.78
C LEU A 69 7.74 8.37 -0.66
N ARG A 70 8.53 7.37 -1.02
CA ARG A 70 9.33 6.62 -0.05
C ARG A 70 10.48 7.41 0.53
N ASP A 71 11.02 8.36 -0.21
CA ASP A 71 12.05 9.26 0.30
C ASP A 71 11.50 10.17 1.40
N VAL A 72 10.28 10.67 1.25
CA VAL A 72 9.62 11.54 2.25
C VAL A 72 8.90 10.74 3.35
N ALA A 73 8.51 9.52 3.07
CA ALA A 73 7.81 8.64 4.00
C ALA A 73 8.29 7.18 3.82
N PRO A 74 9.42 6.80 4.42
CA PRO A 74 10.03 5.47 4.21
C PRO A 74 9.15 4.30 4.62
N GLU A 75 8.20 4.53 5.53
CA GLU A 75 7.29 3.51 6.03
C GLU A 75 6.00 3.39 5.22
N LEU A 76 5.84 4.22 4.20
CA LEU A 76 4.65 4.25 3.37
C LEU A 76 4.51 2.98 2.55
N ASP A 77 3.33 2.39 2.58
CA ASP A 77 2.96 1.30 1.69
C ASP A 77 2.22 1.84 0.48
N VAL A 78 2.38 1.19 -0.65
CA VAL A 78 1.78 1.62 -1.91
C VAL A 78 1.03 0.46 -2.55
N LEU A 79 -0.22 0.71 -2.92
CA LEU A 79 -1.00 -0.15 -3.79
C LEU A 79 -1.05 0.48 -5.18
N VAL A 80 -0.38 -0.14 -6.13
CA VAL A 80 -0.28 0.37 -7.50
C VAL A 80 -1.48 -0.10 -8.33
N ILE A 81 -2.09 0.82 -9.04
CA ILE A 81 -3.13 0.52 -10.02
C ILE A 81 -2.55 0.66 -11.42
N SER A 82 -2.71 -0.38 -12.23
CA SER A 82 -2.05 -0.50 -13.52
C SER A 82 -2.94 -1.21 -14.55
N ALA A 83 -2.74 -0.92 -15.82
CA ALA A 83 -3.31 -1.71 -16.90
C ALA A 83 -2.55 -3.04 -17.04
N ALA A 84 -3.23 -4.08 -17.55
CA ALA A 84 -2.65 -5.42 -17.70
C ALA A 84 -1.34 -5.42 -18.51
N ARG A 85 -1.24 -4.56 -19.53
CA ARG A 85 -0.04 -4.44 -20.37
C ARG A 85 1.20 -3.93 -19.65
N GLU A 86 1.03 -3.35 -18.47
CA GLU A 86 2.12 -2.72 -17.71
C GLU A 86 2.62 -3.60 -16.56
N VAL A 87 2.00 -4.74 -16.34
CA VAL A 87 2.31 -5.64 -15.21
C VAL A 87 3.78 -6.03 -15.18
N GLU A 88 4.37 -6.34 -16.32
CA GLU A 88 5.78 -6.70 -16.39
C GLU A 88 6.70 -5.54 -16.01
N THR A 89 6.38 -4.35 -16.48
CA THR A 89 7.14 -3.13 -16.13
C THR A 89 7.03 -2.86 -14.63
N VAL A 90 5.83 -2.98 -14.09
CA VAL A 90 5.57 -2.82 -12.67
C VAL A 90 6.34 -3.85 -11.85
N ARG A 91 6.27 -5.12 -12.24
CA ARG A 91 7.01 -6.18 -11.55
C ARG A 91 8.51 -5.92 -11.51
N LYS A 92 9.09 -5.51 -12.63
CA LYS A 92 10.53 -5.19 -12.70
C LYS A 92 10.90 -4.04 -11.79
N ALA A 93 10.09 -3.01 -11.74
CA ALA A 93 10.33 -1.85 -10.90
C ALA A 93 10.14 -2.16 -9.41
N LEU A 94 9.35 -3.17 -9.07
CA LEU A 94 9.02 -3.56 -7.72
C LEU A 94 9.99 -4.57 -7.10
N ARG A 95 11.01 -4.98 -7.82
CA ARG A 95 12.05 -5.84 -7.27
C ARG A 95 12.77 -5.10 -6.13
N GLY A 96 12.53 -5.56 -4.90
CA GLY A 96 13.11 -4.98 -3.69
C GLY A 96 12.20 -4.07 -2.88
N GLY A 97 10.96 -3.89 -3.29
CA GLY A 97 9.95 -3.17 -2.52
C GLY A 97 8.64 -3.90 -2.48
N ILE A 98 7.96 -3.77 -1.38
CA ILE A 98 6.69 -4.36 -1.23
C ILE A 98 5.67 -3.48 -1.85
N VAL A 99 5.04 -3.97 -2.86
CA VAL A 99 3.95 -3.27 -3.45
C VAL A 99 2.90 -4.28 -3.84
N HIS A 100 1.74 -4.03 -3.36
CA HIS A 100 0.56 -4.66 -3.89
C HIS A 100 0.20 -3.95 -5.18
N TYR A 101 -0.28 -4.67 -6.15
CA TYR A 101 -0.79 -4.07 -7.38
C TYR A 101 -2.17 -4.63 -7.72
N LEU A 102 -2.96 -3.82 -8.39
CA LEU A 102 -4.29 -4.17 -8.85
C LEU A 102 -4.40 -3.81 -10.33
N ILE A 103 -4.88 -4.74 -11.12
CA ILE A 103 -4.96 -4.58 -12.59
C ILE A 103 -6.34 -4.06 -12.98
N LYS A 104 -6.37 -2.99 -13.77
CA LYS A 104 -7.61 -2.47 -14.34
C LYS A 104 -8.09 -3.35 -15.50
N PRO A 105 -9.40 -3.56 -15.67
CA PRO A 105 -10.49 -3.12 -14.80
C PRO A 105 -10.66 -4.02 -13.59
N PHE A 106 -11.02 -3.45 -12.46
CA PHE A 106 -11.29 -4.20 -11.24
C PHE A 106 -12.63 -3.77 -10.62
N SER A 107 -13.23 -4.69 -9.87
CA SER A 107 -14.46 -4.44 -9.14
C SER A 107 -14.19 -3.88 -7.75
N GLN A 108 -15.25 -3.39 -7.11
CA GLN A 108 -15.19 -3.04 -5.69
C GLN A 108 -14.71 -4.22 -4.83
N SER A 109 -15.17 -5.43 -5.15
CA SER A 109 -14.77 -6.65 -4.42
C SER A 109 -13.29 -6.94 -4.54
N ASP A 110 -12.71 -6.74 -5.73
CA ASP A 110 -11.27 -6.94 -5.94
C ASP A 110 -10.44 -5.98 -5.09
N LEU A 111 -10.83 -4.72 -5.06
CA LEU A 111 -10.16 -3.71 -4.24
C LEU A 111 -10.33 -4.02 -2.75
N GLN A 112 -11.53 -4.36 -2.32
CA GLN A 112 -11.79 -4.72 -0.92
C GLN A 112 -10.97 -5.92 -0.47
N GLU A 113 -10.89 -6.96 -1.30
CA GLU A 113 -10.08 -8.14 -1.00
C GLU A 113 -8.61 -7.79 -0.80
N ARG A 114 -8.06 -6.93 -1.67
CA ARG A 114 -6.69 -6.44 -1.55
C ARG A 114 -6.48 -5.63 -0.27
N LEU A 115 -7.41 -4.76 0.04
CA LEU A 115 -7.35 -3.94 1.25
C LEU A 115 -7.46 -4.78 2.52
N GLU A 116 -8.34 -5.76 2.55
CA GLU A 116 -8.48 -6.67 3.68
C GLU A 116 -7.22 -7.51 3.89
N HIS A 117 -6.64 -7.98 2.82
CA HIS A 117 -5.36 -8.70 2.87
C HIS A 117 -4.24 -7.81 3.42
N TYR A 118 -4.18 -6.57 2.97
CA TYR A 118 -3.24 -5.58 3.50
C TYR A 118 -3.49 -5.30 4.99
N ARG A 119 -4.75 -5.13 5.39
CA ARG A 119 -5.11 -4.87 6.79
C ARG A 119 -4.69 -6.01 7.71
N SER A 120 -4.89 -7.24 7.30
CA SER A 120 -4.48 -8.42 8.08
C SER A 120 -2.98 -8.41 8.31
N ALA A 121 -2.19 -8.18 7.26
CA ALA A 121 -0.75 -8.06 7.37
C ALA A 121 -0.33 -6.88 8.25
N TYR A 122 -1.01 -5.74 8.13
CA TYR A 122 -0.74 -4.54 8.92
C TYR A 122 -1.02 -4.76 10.41
N GLN A 123 -2.10 -5.43 10.76
CA GLN A 123 -2.44 -5.76 12.15
C GLN A 123 -1.43 -6.70 12.78
N ASP A 124 -0.95 -7.67 12.04
CA ASP A 124 0.09 -8.60 12.50
C ASP A 124 1.39 -7.87 12.86
N TRP A 125 1.64 -6.72 12.24
CA TRP A 125 2.82 -5.90 12.51
C TRP A 125 2.67 -4.98 13.72
N ILE A 126 1.47 -4.46 13.95
CA ILE A 126 1.20 -3.50 15.04
C ILE A 126 0.95 -4.21 16.36
N GLN A 127 0.35 -5.38 16.33
CA GLN A 127 0.17 -6.15 17.54
C GLN A 127 1.47 -6.86 17.88
N PRO A 128 2.10 -6.53 19.02
CA PRO A 128 3.16 -7.38 19.50
C PRO A 128 2.55 -8.77 19.63
N ARG A 129 3.12 -9.71 18.89
CA ARG A 129 2.78 -11.11 19.10
C ARG A 129 2.99 -11.38 20.57
N THR A 130 1.92 -11.49 21.33
CA THR A 130 1.99 -12.15 22.60
C THR A 130 2.40 -13.57 22.27
N TRP A 131 3.67 -13.83 22.42
CA TRP A 131 4.20 -15.18 22.32
C TRP A 131 3.37 -16.05 23.24
N PRO A 132 2.69 -17.06 22.72
CA PRO A 132 2.02 -17.98 23.60
C PRO A 132 3.06 -18.61 24.49
N SER A 133 3.00 -18.30 25.75
CA SER A 133 3.94 -18.76 26.76
C SER A 133 3.74 -20.24 27.10
N SER A 134 3.28 -21.04 26.19
CA SER A 134 3.17 -22.47 26.43
C SER A 134 3.42 -23.21 25.17
N ARG A 135 4.69 -23.57 25.09
CA ARG A 135 5.05 -24.85 24.60
C ARG A 135 4.20 -25.34 23.52
N THR A 136 4.54 -25.90 22.76
CA THR A 136 5.19 -27.13 22.57
C THR A 136 6.05 -27.05 21.34
N SER A 137 7.16 -27.41 21.56
CA SER A 137 8.21 -27.80 20.68
C SER A 137 7.87 -28.83 19.62
N THR A 138 6.73 -28.83 19.06
CA THR A 138 6.44 -29.67 17.92
C THR A 138 5.92 -28.80 16.81
N GLY A 139 6.84 -28.32 16.02
CA GLY A 139 6.46 -27.58 14.86
C GLY A 139 7.40 -26.46 14.51
N CYS A 140 8.67 -26.66 14.64
CA CYS A 140 9.62 -25.94 13.82
C CYS A 140 9.52 -26.45 12.39
N SER A 141 8.34 -26.56 11.87
CA SER A 141 8.18 -26.86 10.48
C SER A 141 7.85 -25.60 9.76
N ALA A 142 8.77 -25.27 8.91
CA ALA A 142 8.50 -24.52 7.74
C ALA A 142 8.33 -23.01 7.91
N TRP A 143 9.43 -22.41 8.21
CA TRP A 143 9.73 -21.18 7.50
C TRP A 143 10.31 -21.58 6.15
N THR A 144 9.53 -22.26 5.33
CA THR A 144 9.90 -22.49 3.95
C THR A 144 9.39 -21.34 3.13
N GLY A 145 10.31 -20.45 2.75
CA GLY A 145 10.27 -19.84 1.46
C GLY A 145 9.14 -18.88 1.17
N GLN A 146 8.78 -18.06 2.09
CA GLN A 146 8.26 -16.77 1.70
C GLN A 146 9.45 -15.83 1.77
N SER A 147 9.86 -15.36 0.60
CA SER A 147 10.81 -14.27 0.51
C SER A 147 10.28 -13.12 1.37
N GLY A 148 10.64 -13.24 2.64
CA GLY A 148 10.08 -12.41 3.66
C GLY A 148 10.59 -11.02 3.48
N ARG A 149 9.70 -10.14 3.57
CA ARG A 149 9.99 -8.82 4.00
C ARG A 149 10.77 -8.90 5.28
N PHE A 150 11.91 -8.29 5.26
CA PHE A 150 12.48 -7.84 6.51
C PHE A 150 11.48 -6.89 7.17
N PRO A 151 11.17 -7.09 8.45
CA PRO A 151 10.38 -6.13 9.16
C PRO A 151 10.99 -4.75 8.95
N LYS A 152 10.16 -3.81 8.60
CA LYS A 152 10.54 -2.42 8.73
C LYS A 152 11.04 -2.28 10.15
N ALA A 153 12.32 -2.02 10.30
CA ALA A 153 12.87 -1.77 11.62
C ALA A 153 11.97 -0.74 12.28
N ALA A 154 11.45 -1.09 13.43
CA ALA A 154 10.72 -0.12 14.20
C ALA A 154 11.68 1.05 14.38
N ALA A 155 11.37 2.15 13.72
CA ALA A 155 12.13 3.36 13.91
C ALA A 155 12.01 3.67 15.39
N SER A 156 13.09 3.48 16.11
CA SER A 156 13.18 3.95 17.47
C SER A 156 13.01 5.45 17.41
N ARG A 157 11.87 5.90 17.79
CA ARG A 157 11.66 7.31 18.01
C ARG A 157 12.49 7.72 19.23
N PRO A 158 13.24 8.82 19.14
CA PRO A 158 13.82 9.44 20.30
C PRO A 158 12.73 9.91 21.25
#